data_9908ca0f42352c6dbd79a4ac5ad61dff
#
_entry.id   9908ca0f42352c6dbd79a4ac5ad61dff
#
_cell.length_a   1.000
_cell.length_b   1.000
_cell.length_c   1.000
_cell.angle_alpha   90.00
_cell.angle_beta   90.00
_cell.angle_gamma   90.00
#
_symmetry.space_group_name_H-M   'P 1'
#
loop_
_entity.id
_entity.type
_entity.pdbx_description
1 polymer ?
#
loop_
_entity_poly.entity_id
_entity_poly.type
_entity_poly.pdbx_seq_one_letter_code
_entity_poly.pdbx_strand_id
1 'polypeptide(L)'
;ASKRIAYVAYNAKHIPLRREYGDIEGLSGYNPATGMVDSTTLMYQHLLSKLGNGATSEVHYFALDKKSSKKEIAAVEKHLKEYDIVLLACHDPRGRSRKDMIHPDHLAALEKLVKKHQPILVHFGSPYGLAELPWLNELGGILVCYQDSESNQRAAAKVLTGEIIAEGVLPVSI
;
A
#
# COMPACT_ATOMS: atom_id res chain seq x y z
N ALA A 1 -10.30 -21.18 4.55
CA ALA A 1 -10.71 -20.30 3.46
C ALA A 1 -9.51 -19.43 3.08
N SER A 2 -9.31 -19.21 1.78
CA SER A 2 -8.31 -18.27 1.25
C SER A 2 -8.60 -16.85 1.76
N LYS A 3 -7.56 -16.10 2.11
CA LYS A 3 -7.70 -14.69 2.50
C LYS A 3 -7.64 -13.81 1.27
N ARG A 4 -8.52 -12.80 1.21
CA ARG A 4 -8.49 -11.77 0.16
C ARG A 4 -7.79 -10.52 0.70
N ILE A 5 -6.73 -10.13 0.02
CA ILE A 5 -5.86 -9.01 0.42
C ILE A 5 -5.97 -7.91 -0.64
N ALA A 6 -6.33 -6.71 -0.23
CA ALA A 6 -6.25 -5.52 -1.06
C ALA A 6 -4.94 -4.77 -0.79
N TYR A 7 -4.18 -4.52 -1.83
CA TYR A 7 -3.02 -3.64 -1.79
C TYR A 7 -3.37 -2.32 -2.48
N VAL A 8 -3.53 -1.26 -1.71
CA VAL A 8 -3.81 0.09 -2.20
C VAL A 8 -2.52 0.89 -2.22
N ALA A 9 -1.97 1.12 -3.41
CA ALA A 9 -0.79 1.97 -3.59
C ALA A 9 -1.22 3.42 -3.76
N TYR A 10 -0.73 4.32 -2.91
CA TYR A 10 -0.94 5.75 -3.03
C TYR A 10 0.35 6.45 -3.44
N ASN A 11 0.32 7.17 -4.57
CA ASN A 11 1.42 7.96 -5.10
C ASN A 11 2.69 7.16 -5.42
N ALA A 12 2.53 5.88 -5.76
CA ALA A 12 3.63 4.98 -6.06
C ALA A 12 4.22 5.20 -7.46
N LYS A 13 5.50 4.94 -7.61
CA LYS A 13 6.13 4.74 -8.91
C LYS A 13 5.90 3.29 -9.35
N HIS A 14 5.20 3.11 -10.46
CA HIS A 14 4.93 1.81 -11.04
C HIS A 14 6.11 1.34 -11.90
N ILE A 15 6.39 0.06 -11.83
CA ILE A 15 7.44 -0.61 -12.63
C ILE A 15 6.85 -1.86 -13.29
N PRO A 16 7.38 -2.27 -14.47
CA PRO A 16 7.01 -3.55 -15.07
C PRO A 16 7.36 -4.75 -14.17
N LEU A 17 6.76 -5.89 -14.45
CA LEU A 17 7.09 -7.14 -13.77
C LEU A 17 8.58 -7.43 -13.84
N ARG A 18 9.19 -7.76 -12.74
CA ARG A 18 10.58 -8.17 -12.65
C ARG A 18 10.73 -9.65 -12.98
N ARG A 19 11.74 -9.98 -13.80
CA ARG A 19 12.05 -11.39 -14.19
C ARG A 19 12.25 -12.34 -13.03
N GLU A 20 12.74 -11.84 -11.88
CA GLU A 20 12.94 -12.63 -10.67
C GLU A 20 11.65 -13.20 -10.06
N TYR A 21 10.50 -12.63 -10.42
CA TYR A 21 9.20 -13.11 -9.96
C TYR A 21 8.51 -14.04 -10.98
N GLY A 22 9.11 -14.21 -12.17
CA GLY A 22 8.58 -15.07 -13.23
C GLY A 22 7.27 -14.57 -13.83
N ASP A 23 6.59 -15.47 -14.51
CA ASP A 23 5.23 -15.22 -14.99
C ASP A 23 4.27 -15.42 -13.81
N ILE A 24 3.82 -14.33 -13.21
CA ILE A 24 2.87 -14.38 -12.11
C ILE A 24 1.47 -14.20 -12.68
N GLU A 25 0.66 -15.26 -12.56
CA GLU A 25 -0.75 -15.20 -12.91
C GLU A 25 -1.47 -14.17 -12.04
N GLY A 26 -2.25 -13.26 -12.63
CA GLY A 26 -2.97 -12.22 -11.90
C GLY A 26 -2.17 -10.96 -11.56
N LEU A 27 -1.00 -10.75 -12.18
CA LEU A 27 -0.19 -9.53 -12.00
C LEU A 27 -0.89 -8.24 -12.47
N SER A 28 -1.92 -8.35 -13.28
CA SER A 28 -2.71 -7.21 -13.69
C SER A 28 -3.46 -6.64 -12.49
N GLY A 29 -2.96 -5.55 -11.94
CA GLY A 29 -3.69 -4.80 -10.93
C GLY A 29 -5.03 -4.33 -11.49
N TYR A 30 -6.09 -4.52 -10.74
CA TYR A 30 -7.39 -3.96 -11.07
C TYR A 30 -7.57 -2.63 -10.35
N ASN A 31 -7.68 -1.57 -11.11
CA ASN A 31 -8.14 -0.28 -10.59
C ASN A 31 -9.57 -0.07 -11.07
N PRO A 32 -10.58 -0.07 -10.19
CA PRO A 32 -11.98 0.02 -10.58
C PRO A 32 -12.34 1.34 -11.28
N ALA A 33 -11.50 2.36 -11.16
CA ALA A 33 -11.73 3.66 -11.80
C ALA A 33 -11.05 3.78 -13.17
N THR A 34 -9.92 3.09 -13.39
CA THR A 34 -9.10 3.21 -14.60
C THR A 34 -8.92 1.89 -15.35
N GLY A 35 -9.38 0.77 -14.81
CA GLY A 35 -9.20 -0.57 -15.37
C GLY A 35 -7.89 -1.23 -14.91
N MET A 36 -7.40 -2.18 -15.71
CA MET A 36 -6.19 -2.94 -15.42
C MET A 36 -4.95 -2.06 -15.48
N VAL A 37 -4.00 -2.30 -14.60
CA VAL A 37 -2.70 -1.60 -14.56
C VAL A 37 -1.62 -2.54 -15.10
N ASP A 38 -0.93 -2.11 -16.15
CA ASP A 38 0.14 -2.91 -16.79
C ASP A 38 1.43 -2.97 -15.95
N SER A 39 1.51 -2.16 -14.90
CA SER A 39 2.67 -2.08 -14.01
C SER A 39 2.24 -1.83 -12.57
N THR A 40 3.04 -2.32 -11.62
CA THR A 40 2.76 -2.29 -10.18
C THR A 40 3.99 -1.88 -9.37
N THR A 41 3.89 -1.87 -8.05
CA THR A 41 5.06 -1.66 -7.19
C THR A 41 5.86 -2.95 -7.00
N LEU A 42 7.13 -2.84 -6.70
CA LEU A 42 7.98 -3.99 -6.40
C LEU A 42 7.49 -4.76 -5.17
N MET A 43 7.01 -4.04 -4.16
CA MET A 43 6.42 -4.64 -2.98
C MET A 43 5.22 -5.53 -3.33
N TYR A 44 4.31 -5.04 -4.18
CA TYR A 44 3.17 -5.85 -4.62
C TYR A 44 3.60 -7.11 -5.38
N GLN A 45 4.56 -6.97 -6.31
CA GLN A 45 5.09 -8.12 -7.06
C GLN A 45 5.65 -9.19 -6.12
N HIS A 46 6.38 -8.80 -5.08
CA HIS A 46 6.88 -9.72 -4.06
C HIS A 46 5.74 -10.37 -3.27
N LEU A 47 4.78 -9.59 -2.77
CA LEU A 47 3.62 -10.12 -2.06
C LEU A 47 2.84 -11.13 -2.90
N LEU A 48 2.59 -10.81 -4.17
CA LEU A 48 1.88 -11.68 -5.08
C LEU A 48 2.65 -12.99 -5.34
N SER A 49 3.97 -12.93 -5.52
CA SER A 49 4.80 -14.12 -5.71
C SER A 49 4.79 -15.06 -4.50
N LYS A 50 4.66 -14.53 -3.29
CA LYS A 50 4.68 -15.30 -2.05
C LYS A 50 3.30 -15.78 -1.60
N LEU A 51 2.30 -14.97 -1.76
CA LEU A 51 0.95 -15.23 -1.24
C LEU A 51 -0.02 -15.65 -2.33
N GLY A 52 0.17 -15.22 -3.58
CA GLY A 52 -0.70 -15.53 -4.71
C GLY A 52 -0.44 -16.87 -5.38
N ASN A 53 0.80 -17.34 -5.42
CA ASN A 53 1.21 -18.57 -6.09
C ASN A 53 1.07 -19.80 -5.19
N GLY A 54 -0.09 -20.16 -4.74
CA GLY A 54 -0.19 -21.38 -3.94
C GLY A 54 -1.41 -21.47 -3.03
N ALA A 55 -2.47 -20.83 -3.38
CA ALA A 55 -3.80 -21.11 -2.85
C ALA A 55 -4.14 -20.64 -1.41
N THR A 56 -3.29 -19.88 -0.74
CA THR A 56 -3.64 -19.40 0.61
C THR A 56 -4.23 -18.00 0.62
N SER A 57 -3.98 -17.19 -0.42
CA SER A 57 -4.49 -15.80 -0.46
C SER A 57 -4.61 -15.29 -1.89
N GLU A 58 -5.56 -14.38 -2.11
CA GLU A 58 -5.71 -13.59 -3.32
C GLU A 58 -5.24 -12.18 -3.02
N VAL A 59 -4.31 -11.62 -3.81
CA VAL A 59 -3.79 -10.27 -3.61
C VAL A 59 -4.15 -9.40 -4.80
N HIS A 60 -4.99 -8.37 -4.59
CA HIS A 60 -5.44 -7.46 -5.64
C HIS A 60 -4.84 -6.07 -5.47
N TYR A 61 -4.51 -5.43 -6.58
CA TYR A 61 -3.83 -4.14 -6.65
C TYR A 61 -4.78 -3.01 -6.99
N PHE A 62 -4.71 -1.92 -6.21
CA PHE A 62 -5.42 -0.68 -6.47
C PHE A 62 -4.41 0.46 -6.50
N ALA A 63 -4.46 1.30 -7.52
CA ALA A 63 -3.57 2.45 -7.66
C ALA A 63 -4.33 3.76 -7.44
N LEU A 64 -3.82 4.60 -6.57
CA LEU A 64 -4.26 5.97 -6.34
C LEU A 64 -3.03 6.89 -6.38
N ASP A 65 -3.23 8.13 -6.78
CA ASP A 65 -2.19 9.16 -6.77
C ASP A 65 -2.78 10.53 -6.43
N LYS A 66 -1.94 11.54 -6.39
CA LYS A 66 -2.35 12.93 -6.09
C LYS A 66 -3.29 13.55 -7.12
N LYS A 67 -3.46 12.92 -8.29
CA LYS A 67 -4.38 13.36 -9.35
C LYS A 67 -5.71 12.59 -9.31
N SER A 68 -5.78 11.53 -8.52
CA SER A 68 -6.99 10.74 -8.36
C SER A 68 -8.14 11.60 -7.87
N SER A 69 -9.30 11.45 -8.50
CA SER A 69 -10.50 12.16 -8.07
C SER A 69 -11.09 11.55 -6.79
N LYS A 70 -11.89 12.31 -6.06
CA LYS A 70 -12.65 11.79 -4.90
C LYS A 70 -13.56 10.63 -5.26
N LYS A 71 -14.05 10.57 -6.52
CA LYS A 71 -14.86 9.45 -7.03
C LYS A 71 -14.04 8.18 -7.16
N GLU A 72 -12.79 8.28 -7.62
CA GLU A 72 -11.88 7.14 -7.74
C GLU A 72 -11.53 6.58 -6.37
N ILE A 73 -11.22 7.43 -5.39
CA ILE A 73 -10.96 7.00 -4.01
C ILE A 73 -12.20 6.31 -3.41
N ALA A 74 -13.40 6.87 -3.63
CA ALA A 74 -14.65 6.26 -3.16
C ALA A 74 -14.96 4.94 -3.88
N ALA A 75 -14.62 4.80 -5.16
CA ALA A 75 -14.77 3.54 -5.89
C ALA A 75 -13.86 2.45 -5.32
N VAL A 76 -12.58 2.77 -5.05
CA VAL A 76 -11.66 1.86 -4.35
C VAL A 76 -12.23 1.48 -3.00
N GLU A 77 -12.62 2.46 -2.15
CA GLU A 77 -13.19 2.21 -0.82
C GLU A 77 -14.39 1.24 -0.87
N LYS A 78 -15.25 1.38 -1.87
CA LYS A 78 -16.41 0.50 -2.04
C LYS A 78 -16.00 -0.95 -2.30
N HIS A 79 -14.94 -1.18 -3.09
CA HIS A 79 -14.43 -2.52 -3.38
C HIS A 79 -13.75 -3.16 -2.17
N LEU A 80 -13.13 -2.38 -1.29
CA LEU A 80 -12.40 -2.90 -0.12
C LEU A 80 -13.27 -3.71 0.84
N LYS A 81 -14.59 -3.61 0.77
CA LYS A 81 -15.53 -4.44 1.57
C LYS A 81 -15.40 -5.94 1.33
N GLU A 82 -14.86 -6.31 0.19
CA GLU A 82 -14.73 -7.70 -0.24
C GLU A 82 -13.43 -8.35 0.25
N TYR A 83 -12.58 -7.60 0.97
CA TYR A 83 -11.26 -8.04 1.39
C TYR A 83 -11.17 -8.22 2.90
N ASP A 84 -10.43 -9.25 3.31
CA ASP A 84 -10.16 -9.56 4.73
C ASP A 84 -9.06 -8.67 5.30
N ILE A 85 -8.09 -8.28 4.45
CA ILE A 85 -6.93 -7.47 4.82
C ILE A 85 -6.77 -6.34 3.81
N VAL A 86 -6.57 -5.13 4.30
CA VAL A 86 -6.27 -3.97 3.47
C VAL A 86 -4.88 -3.45 3.83
N LEU A 87 -3.99 -3.38 2.84
CA LEU A 87 -2.69 -2.74 2.92
C LEU A 87 -2.78 -1.39 2.22
N LEU A 88 -2.51 -0.30 2.94
CA LEU A 88 -2.41 1.04 2.38
C LEU A 88 -0.94 1.42 2.29
N ALA A 89 -0.35 1.36 1.10
CA ALA A 89 1.05 1.70 0.86
C ALA A 89 1.16 3.16 0.39
N CYS A 90 1.63 4.03 1.25
CA CYS A 90 1.87 5.44 0.93
C CYS A 90 3.33 5.64 0.54
N HIS A 91 3.53 6.10 -0.70
CA HIS A 91 4.85 6.33 -1.27
C HIS A 91 5.17 7.83 -1.30
N ASP A 92 6.30 8.22 -0.71
CA ASP A 92 6.87 9.56 -0.82
C ASP A 92 8.19 9.50 -1.60
N PRO A 93 8.14 9.58 -2.93
CA PRO A 93 9.33 9.45 -3.76
C PRO A 93 10.35 10.58 -3.59
N ARG A 94 9.98 11.67 -2.91
CA ARG A 94 10.88 12.79 -2.66
C ARG A 94 11.51 12.79 -1.28
N GLY A 95 10.94 12.07 -0.31
CA GLY A 95 11.50 11.86 1.04
C GLY A 95 11.74 13.12 1.89
N ARG A 96 11.36 14.31 1.38
CA ARG A 96 11.73 15.61 1.96
C ARG A 96 10.56 16.43 2.45
N SER A 97 9.35 16.11 2.09
CA SER A 97 8.20 16.97 2.40
C SER A 97 7.38 16.38 3.54
N ARG A 98 7.37 17.08 4.66
CA ARG A 98 6.47 16.77 5.77
C ARG A 98 5.00 17.03 5.41
N LYS A 99 4.73 17.92 4.44
CA LYS A 99 3.38 18.47 4.22
C LYS A 99 2.58 17.85 3.07
N ASP A 100 3.18 16.97 2.23
CA ASP A 100 2.54 16.59 0.98
C ASP A 100 2.50 15.07 0.73
N MET A 101 2.59 14.25 1.77
CA MET A 101 2.47 12.81 1.60
C MET A 101 1.13 12.45 0.98
N ILE A 102 0.07 13.00 1.53
CA ILE A 102 -1.30 12.87 1.03
C ILE A 102 -1.79 14.24 0.58
N HIS A 103 -2.40 14.28 -0.61
CA HIS A 103 -3.01 15.51 -1.10
C HIS A 103 -4.11 15.98 -0.13
N PRO A 104 -4.15 17.28 0.27
CA PRO A 104 -5.13 17.76 1.26
C PRO A 104 -6.59 17.40 0.93
N ASP A 105 -6.97 17.49 -0.36
CA ASP A 105 -8.31 17.15 -0.80
C ASP A 105 -8.67 15.67 -0.65
N HIS A 106 -7.67 14.78 -0.48
CA HIS A 106 -7.86 13.35 -0.31
C HIS A 106 -7.95 12.92 1.16
N LEU A 107 -7.51 13.78 2.11
CA LEU A 107 -7.47 13.43 3.54
C LEU A 107 -8.81 12.91 4.05
N ALA A 108 -9.90 13.62 3.79
CA ALA A 108 -11.23 13.21 4.25
C ALA A 108 -11.72 11.90 3.60
N ALA A 109 -11.39 11.68 2.33
CA ALA A 109 -11.79 10.46 1.64
C ALA A 109 -10.98 9.25 2.14
N LEU A 110 -9.68 9.43 2.38
CA LEU A 110 -8.82 8.39 2.96
C LEU A 110 -9.14 8.16 4.44
N GLU A 111 -9.49 9.19 5.20
CA GLU A 111 -9.97 9.03 6.57
C GLU A 111 -11.20 8.11 6.64
N LYS A 112 -12.16 8.30 5.73
CA LYS A 112 -13.33 7.42 5.64
C LYS A 112 -12.94 5.98 5.33
N LEU A 113 -12.02 5.77 4.40
CA LEU A 113 -11.48 4.46 4.06
C LEU A 113 -10.81 3.82 5.30
N VAL A 114 -9.95 4.58 5.98
CA VAL A 114 -9.20 4.10 7.15
C VAL A 114 -10.14 3.72 8.30
N LYS A 115 -11.06 4.59 8.67
CA LYS A 115 -12.03 4.31 9.75
C LYS A 115 -12.88 3.06 9.50
N LYS A 116 -13.16 2.77 8.23
CA LYS A 116 -14.02 1.65 7.87
C LYS A 116 -13.28 0.33 7.75
N HIS A 117 -12.07 0.35 7.21
CA HIS A 117 -11.33 -0.86 6.88
C HIS A 117 -10.11 -1.11 7.76
N GLN A 118 -9.72 -0.14 8.60
CA GLN A 118 -8.58 -0.24 9.52
C GLN A 118 -7.33 -0.86 8.86
N PRO A 119 -6.83 -0.27 7.74
CA PRO A 119 -5.76 -0.86 6.98
C PRO A 119 -4.44 -0.89 7.77
N ILE A 120 -3.54 -1.79 7.36
CA ILE A 120 -2.14 -1.70 7.74
C ILE A 120 -1.50 -0.67 6.82
N LEU A 121 -1.00 0.42 7.38
CA LEU A 121 -0.27 1.45 6.65
C LEU A 121 1.19 1.00 6.46
N VAL A 122 1.64 0.98 5.21
CA VAL A 122 3.06 0.84 4.85
C VAL A 122 3.54 2.19 4.36
N HIS A 123 4.38 2.84 5.15
CA HIS A 123 4.83 4.21 4.87
C HIS A 123 6.25 4.24 4.34
N PHE A 124 6.40 4.57 3.06
CA PHE A 124 7.67 4.79 2.38
C PHE A 124 8.00 6.29 2.36
N GLY A 125 8.46 6.82 3.49
CA GLY A 125 8.75 8.24 3.64
C GLY A 125 9.21 8.59 5.04
N SER A 126 9.36 9.90 5.30
CA SER A 126 9.77 10.40 6.60
C SER A 126 8.71 10.11 7.68
N PRO A 127 9.07 9.55 8.84
CA PRO A 127 8.12 9.29 9.93
C PRO A 127 7.40 10.55 10.42
N TYR A 128 8.01 11.72 10.28
CA TYR A 128 7.38 12.98 10.66
C TYR A 128 6.12 13.32 9.85
N GLY A 129 5.96 12.76 8.65
CA GLY A 129 4.74 12.90 7.86
C GLY A 129 3.54 12.20 8.48
N LEU A 130 3.76 11.21 9.33
CA LEU A 130 2.69 10.46 10.00
C LEU A 130 1.97 11.32 11.04
N ALA A 131 2.67 12.22 11.73
CA ALA A 131 2.09 13.11 12.74
C ALA A 131 0.99 14.03 12.17
N GLU A 132 0.97 14.24 10.86
CA GLU A 132 -0.02 15.09 10.18
C GLU A 132 -1.29 14.30 9.77
N LEU A 133 -1.33 12.98 10.01
CA LEU A 133 -2.47 12.13 9.65
C LEU A 133 -3.50 12.12 10.79
N PRO A 134 -4.68 12.73 10.62
CA PRO A 134 -5.67 12.83 11.70
C PRO A 134 -6.27 11.47 12.11
N TRP A 135 -6.06 10.44 11.28
CA TRP A 135 -6.58 9.10 11.43
C TRP A 135 -5.53 8.05 11.79
N LEU A 136 -4.35 8.48 12.26
CA LEU A 136 -3.24 7.57 12.56
C LEU A 136 -3.63 6.47 13.57
N ASN A 137 -4.43 6.83 14.57
CA ASN A 137 -4.88 5.92 15.62
C ASN A 137 -5.98 4.95 15.18
N GLU A 138 -6.53 5.13 13.98
CA GLU A 138 -7.59 4.26 13.43
C GLU A 138 -7.01 3.12 12.56
N LEU A 139 -5.69 3.08 12.39
CA LEU A 139 -5.02 2.06 11.59
C LEU A 139 -4.93 0.73 12.32
N GLY A 140 -5.05 -0.37 11.59
CA GLY A 140 -4.82 -1.73 12.10
C GLY A 140 -3.35 -2.04 12.41
N GLY A 141 -2.43 -1.25 11.86
CA GLY A 141 -1.00 -1.33 12.09
C GLY A 141 -0.23 -0.36 11.22
N ILE A 142 1.04 -0.13 11.56
CA ILE A 142 1.92 0.79 10.82
C ILE A 142 3.29 0.14 10.62
N LEU A 143 3.77 0.10 9.38
CA LEU A 143 5.12 -0.27 9.00
C LEU A 143 5.82 0.92 8.38
N VAL A 144 6.86 1.45 9.03
CA VAL A 144 7.62 2.61 8.56
C VAL A 144 8.89 2.17 7.87
N CYS A 145 9.05 2.54 6.60
CA CYS A 145 10.14 2.10 5.73
C CYS A 145 11.12 3.23 5.37
N TYR A 146 10.93 4.44 5.89
CA TYR A 146 11.77 5.64 5.74
C TYR A 146 11.98 6.15 4.31
N GLN A 147 12.21 5.27 3.34
CA GLN A 147 12.50 5.64 1.95
C GLN A 147 11.74 4.73 0.99
N ASP A 148 11.34 5.31 -0.15
CA ASP A 148 10.77 4.56 -1.27
C ASP A 148 11.90 4.03 -2.19
N SER A 149 12.64 3.05 -1.69
CA SER A 149 13.69 2.34 -2.42
C SER A 149 13.29 0.89 -2.68
N GLU A 150 13.91 0.27 -3.68
CA GLU A 150 13.66 -1.15 -4.00
C GLU A 150 13.95 -2.05 -2.81
N SER A 151 15.06 -1.80 -2.09
CA SER A 151 15.42 -2.58 -0.91
C SER A 151 14.38 -2.47 0.20
N ASN A 152 13.85 -1.26 0.43
CA ASN A 152 12.83 -1.04 1.46
C ASN A 152 11.48 -1.64 1.07
N GLN A 153 11.11 -1.57 -0.21
CA GLN A 153 9.89 -2.24 -0.71
C GLN A 153 9.97 -3.76 -0.55
N ARG A 154 11.14 -4.37 -0.85
CA ARG A 154 11.38 -5.80 -0.61
C ARG A 154 11.35 -6.16 0.88
N ALA A 155 12.02 -5.36 1.72
CA ALA A 155 12.03 -5.58 3.16
C ALA A 155 10.61 -5.49 3.75
N ALA A 156 9.83 -4.49 3.37
CA ALA A 156 8.45 -4.35 3.79
C ALA A 156 7.59 -5.57 3.41
N ALA A 157 7.73 -6.05 2.17
CA ALA A 157 7.02 -7.25 1.74
C ALA A 157 7.43 -8.48 2.57
N LYS A 158 8.72 -8.67 2.83
CA LYS A 158 9.23 -9.78 3.66
C LYS A 158 8.74 -9.72 5.11
N VAL A 159 8.63 -8.53 5.70
CA VAL A 159 8.02 -8.37 7.03
C VAL A 159 6.56 -8.80 7.00
N LEU A 160 5.78 -8.34 6.02
CA LEU A 160 4.36 -8.66 5.92
C LEU A 160 4.07 -10.12 5.59
N THR A 161 5.01 -10.82 4.93
CA THR A 161 4.91 -12.26 4.66
C THR A 161 5.51 -13.13 5.77
N GLY A 162 6.08 -12.52 6.81
CA GLY A 162 6.70 -13.23 7.92
C GLY A 162 8.06 -13.85 7.60
N GLU A 163 8.69 -13.49 6.47
CA GLU A 163 10.03 -13.96 6.10
C GLU A 163 11.13 -13.35 6.98
N ILE A 164 10.90 -12.13 7.47
CA ILE A 164 11.79 -11.44 8.42
C ILE A 164 10.97 -10.74 9.50
N ILE A 165 11.59 -10.50 10.64
CA ILE A 165 10.99 -9.76 11.76
C ILE A 165 11.40 -8.29 11.67
N ALA A 166 10.48 -7.38 11.95
CA ALA A 166 10.78 -5.96 12.09
C ALA A 166 11.34 -5.70 13.50
N GLU A 167 12.62 -5.41 13.59
CA GLU A 167 13.32 -5.14 14.88
C GLU A 167 13.58 -3.64 15.12
N GLY A 168 13.21 -2.81 14.15
CA GLY A 168 13.44 -1.36 14.23
C GLY A 168 12.56 -0.69 15.27
N VAL A 169 13.12 0.27 15.99
CA VAL A 169 12.39 1.18 16.89
C VAL A 169 12.39 2.57 16.25
N LEU A 170 11.25 3.26 16.28
CA LEU A 170 11.19 4.64 15.82
C LEU A 170 12.07 5.53 16.72
N PRO A 171 13.05 6.24 16.15
CA PRO A 171 13.94 7.12 16.94
C PRO A 171 13.27 8.45 17.32
N VAL A 172 12.00 8.61 17.01
CA VAL A 172 11.23 9.84 17.20
C VAL A 172 9.83 9.53 17.74
N SER A 173 9.29 10.44 18.54
CA SER A 173 7.88 10.44 18.90
C SER A 173 7.06 11.07 17.79
N ILE A 174 5.94 10.48 17.43
CA ILE A 174 4.97 10.95 16.43
C ILE A 174 3.58 11.09 17.07
#